data_c1cbc34ffe062bf075b38fdc4761940a
#
_entry.id   c1cbc34ffe062bf075b38fdc4761940a
#
_cell.length_a   1.000
_cell.length_b   1.000
_cell.length_c   1.000
_cell.angle_alpha   90.00
_cell.angle_beta   90.00
_cell.angle_gamma   90.00
#
_symmetry.space_group_name_H-M   'P 1'
#
loop_
_entity.id
_entity.type
_entity.pdbx_description
1 polymer ?
#
loop_
_entity_poly.entity_id
_entity_poly.type
_entity_poly.pdbx_seq_one_letter_code
_entity_poly.pdbx_strand_id
1 'polypeptide(L)'
;SVEHISYWLNKYKDKYAVGACSCRRQQRVRGEGTGEIEGELCIGVGDMADYLVETGKGRYIDIDEVMDILKRAEKNGFVHQITNIDGEDKIFAICNCAPGVCNALRTSQLFNTPNMSRSAYVASVDAASCVACGRCVEFCPTGAAKLGQKLCTKNGKVEYPRQELPDKVK
;
A
#
# COMPACT_ATOMS: atom_id res chain seq x y z
N SER A 1 1.81 17.57 -3.42
CA SER A 1 3.04 16.76 -3.49
C SER A 1 2.88 15.66 -4.52
N VAL A 2 3.92 15.36 -5.27
CA VAL A 2 3.96 14.27 -6.27
C VAL A 2 3.73 12.88 -5.65
N GLU A 3 3.81 12.76 -4.34
CA GLU A 3 3.49 11.54 -3.61
C GLU A 3 2.00 11.38 -3.30
N HIS A 4 1.19 12.40 -3.53
CA HIS A 4 -0.26 12.30 -3.36
C HIS A 4 -0.93 11.74 -4.61
N ILE A 5 -1.69 10.69 -4.48
CA ILE A 5 -2.47 10.10 -5.59
C ILE A 5 -3.37 11.16 -6.25
N SER A 6 -3.98 12.04 -5.44
CA SER A 6 -4.83 13.12 -5.95
C SER A 6 -4.12 14.07 -6.92
N TYR A 7 -2.82 14.31 -6.75
CA TYR A 7 -2.04 15.11 -7.69
C TYR A 7 -2.07 14.47 -9.09
N TRP A 8 -1.80 13.17 -9.15
CA TRP A 8 -1.75 12.43 -10.41
C TRP A 8 -3.13 12.25 -11.04
N LEU A 9 -4.15 12.03 -10.24
CA LEU A 9 -5.52 11.95 -10.74
C LEU A 9 -5.96 13.27 -11.38
N ASN A 10 -5.61 14.40 -10.77
CA ASN A 10 -5.88 15.70 -11.37
C ASN A 10 -5.07 15.96 -12.66
N LYS A 11 -3.81 15.49 -12.70
CA LYS A 11 -2.94 15.65 -13.86
C LYS A 11 -3.41 14.84 -15.07
N TYR A 12 -3.90 13.62 -14.84
CA TYR A 12 -4.39 12.72 -15.87
C TYR A 12 -5.92 12.68 -15.95
N LYS A 13 -6.54 13.81 -15.67
CA LYS A 13 -7.99 13.96 -15.66
C LYS A 13 -8.65 13.28 -16.87
N ASP A 14 -9.66 12.47 -16.58
CA ASP A 14 -10.48 11.75 -17.57
C ASP A 14 -9.74 10.69 -18.41
N LYS A 15 -8.51 10.31 -18.04
CA LYS A 15 -7.74 9.26 -18.69
C LYS A 15 -7.31 8.16 -17.68
N TYR A 16 -8.28 7.37 -17.28
CA TYR A 16 -8.04 6.22 -16.39
C TYR A 16 -8.56 4.94 -17.01
N ALA A 17 -7.82 3.87 -16.86
CA ALA A 17 -8.29 2.54 -17.18
C ALA A 17 -7.91 1.56 -16.06
N VAL A 18 -8.74 0.57 -15.84
CA VAL A 18 -8.44 -0.49 -14.89
C VAL A 18 -8.15 -1.78 -15.63
N GLY A 19 -7.16 -2.51 -15.16
CA GLY A 19 -6.79 -3.80 -15.69
C GLY A 19 -6.49 -4.83 -14.61
N ALA A 20 -6.41 -6.09 -15.03
CA ALA A 20 -6.03 -7.17 -14.14
C ALA A 20 -4.57 -7.02 -13.69
N CYS A 21 -4.33 -7.18 -12.39
CA CYS A 21 -2.99 -7.11 -11.83
C CYS A 21 -2.11 -8.26 -12.35
N SER A 22 -1.02 -7.93 -13.05
CA SER A 22 -0.08 -8.92 -13.61
C SER A 22 0.58 -9.79 -12.54
N CYS A 23 0.91 -9.22 -11.37
CA CYS A 23 1.48 -9.97 -10.26
C CYS A 23 0.52 -11.03 -9.73
N ARG A 24 -0.76 -10.69 -9.52
CA ARG A 24 -1.79 -11.64 -9.11
C ARG A 24 -2.01 -12.73 -10.15
N ARG A 25 -2.08 -12.34 -11.41
CA ARG A 25 -2.23 -13.30 -12.52
C ARG A 25 -1.06 -14.28 -12.58
N GLN A 26 0.17 -13.81 -12.38
CA GLN A 26 1.35 -14.67 -12.33
C GLN A 26 1.29 -15.69 -11.19
N GLN A 27 0.88 -15.26 -9.98
CA GLN A 27 0.75 -16.16 -8.84
C GLN A 27 -0.33 -17.21 -9.07
N ARG A 28 -1.44 -16.83 -9.69
CA ARG A 28 -2.50 -17.78 -10.06
C ARG A 28 -1.99 -18.87 -11.01
N VAL A 29 -1.19 -18.51 -12.03
CA VAL A 29 -0.61 -19.48 -12.96
C VAL A 29 0.31 -20.46 -12.24
N ARG A 30 0.94 -20.05 -11.13
CA ARG A 30 1.77 -20.91 -10.28
C ARG A 30 0.98 -21.79 -9.30
N GLY A 31 -0.34 -21.64 -9.25
CA GLY A 31 -1.16 -22.32 -8.25
C GLY A 31 -1.05 -21.70 -6.86
N GLU A 32 -0.45 -20.52 -6.73
CA GLU A 32 -0.34 -19.79 -5.48
C GLU A 32 -1.57 -18.89 -5.32
N GLY A 33 -2.25 -18.97 -4.17
CA GLY A 33 -3.42 -18.17 -3.86
C GLY A 33 -3.11 -16.68 -3.82
N THR A 34 -3.99 -15.87 -4.36
CA THR A 34 -3.79 -14.42 -4.47
C THR A 34 -4.64 -13.62 -3.50
N GLY A 35 -5.35 -14.29 -2.59
CA GLY A 35 -6.30 -13.68 -1.68
C GLY A 35 -7.67 -13.44 -2.33
N GLU A 36 -8.63 -12.98 -1.53
CA GLU A 36 -10.04 -12.88 -1.91
C GLU A 36 -10.34 -11.87 -3.01
N ILE A 37 -9.42 -10.93 -3.29
CA ILE A 37 -9.64 -9.89 -4.29
C ILE A 37 -8.74 -10.12 -5.48
N GLU A 38 -9.22 -10.90 -6.40
CA GLU A 38 -8.60 -11.14 -7.71
C GLU A 38 -9.00 -10.11 -8.77
N GLY A 39 -9.61 -9.02 -8.38
CA GLY A 39 -10.22 -8.10 -9.30
C GLY A 39 -9.27 -7.14 -10.00
N GLU A 40 -9.85 -6.30 -10.77
CA GLU A 40 -9.25 -5.15 -11.42
C GLU A 40 -8.76 -4.14 -10.36
N LEU A 41 -7.45 -4.12 -10.13
CA LEU A 41 -6.82 -3.28 -9.10
C LEU A 41 -5.60 -2.50 -9.61
N CYS A 42 -5.21 -2.71 -10.87
CA CYS A 42 -4.17 -1.93 -11.54
C CYS A 42 -4.82 -0.79 -12.32
N ILE A 43 -4.58 0.44 -11.90
CA ILE A 43 -5.12 1.63 -12.56
C ILE A 43 -4.03 2.20 -13.47
N GLY A 44 -4.21 2.08 -14.78
CA GLY A 44 -3.39 2.77 -15.76
C GLY A 44 -3.86 4.21 -15.93
N VAL A 45 -2.94 5.12 -16.14
CA VAL A 45 -3.24 6.54 -16.36
C VAL A 45 -2.59 7.05 -17.64
N GLY A 46 -3.20 8.05 -18.28
CA GLY A 46 -2.68 8.62 -19.51
C GLY A 46 -2.48 7.59 -20.63
N ASP A 47 -1.30 7.54 -21.22
CA ASP A 47 -0.97 6.62 -22.32
C ASP A 47 -1.08 5.14 -21.93
N MET A 48 -0.86 4.81 -20.66
CA MET A 48 -1.07 3.45 -20.18
C MET A 48 -2.55 3.07 -20.11
N ALA A 49 -3.44 4.02 -19.87
CA ALA A 49 -4.88 3.76 -19.93
C ALA A 49 -5.28 3.39 -21.37
N ASP A 50 -4.81 4.15 -22.34
CA ASP A 50 -5.06 3.87 -23.76
C ASP A 50 -4.49 2.50 -24.15
N TYR A 51 -3.25 2.21 -23.77
CA TYR A 51 -2.62 0.90 -24.03
C TYR A 51 -3.40 -0.27 -23.45
N LEU A 52 -3.90 -0.15 -22.23
CA LEU A 52 -4.67 -1.24 -21.60
C LEU A 52 -5.95 -1.53 -22.37
N VAL A 53 -6.63 -0.49 -22.83
CA VAL A 53 -7.89 -0.62 -23.58
C VAL A 53 -7.63 -1.13 -25.00
N GLU A 54 -6.70 -0.55 -25.72
CA GLU A 54 -6.36 -0.96 -27.10
C GLU A 54 -5.89 -2.42 -27.18
N THR A 55 -5.17 -2.89 -26.15
CA THR A 55 -4.69 -4.26 -26.07
C THR A 55 -5.68 -5.25 -25.46
N GLY A 56 -6.89 -4.81 -25.12
CA GLY A 56 -7.93 -5.65 -24.50
C GLY A 56 -7.56 -6.16 -23.09
N LYS A 57 -6.62 -5.48 -22.41
CA LYS A 57 -6.16 -5.86 -21.08
C LYS A 57 -6.85 -5.10 -19.96
N GLY A 58 -7.66 -4.12 -20.31
CA GLY A 58 -8.38 -3.27 -19.37
C GLY A 58 -9.53 -2.55 -20.03
N ARG A 59 -10.21 -1.73 -19.25
CA ARG A 59 -11.31 -0.88 -19.69
C ARG A 59 -11.17 0.52 -19.08
N TYR A 60 -11.69 1.53 -19.76
CA TYR A 60 -11.76 2.86 -19.18
C TYR A 60 -12.68 2.90 -17.97
N ILE A 61 -12.33 3.73 -17.01
CA ILE A 61 -13.10 3.99 -15.79
C ILE A 61 -13.13 5.47 -15.50
N ASP A 62 -14.11 5.90 -14.73
CA ASP A 62 -14.23 7.28 -14.27
C ASP A 62 -13.54 7.46 -12.89
N ILE A 63 -13.54 8.71 -12.43
CA ILE A 63 -12.89 9.07 -11.15
C ILE A 63 -13.59 8.42 -9.96
N ASP A 64 -14.89 8.21 -10.00
CA ASP A 64 -15.65 7.61 -8.92
C ASP A 64 -15.27 6.14 -8.76
N GLU A 65 -15.14 5.42 -9.86
CA GLU A 65 -14.67 4.03 -9.84
C GLU A 65 -13.20 3.94 -9.39
N VAL A 66 -12.33 4.88 -9.80
CA VAL A 66 -10.96 4.98 -9.28
C VAL A 66 -10.98 5.09 -7.76
N MET A 67 -11.78 6.00 -7.21
CA MET A 67 -11.88 6.20 -5.76
C MET A 67 -12.42 4.97 -5.03
N ASP A 68 -13.36 4.25 -5.62
CA ASP A 68 -13.89 3.02 -5.05
C ASP A 68 -12.85 1.89 -5.05
N ILE A 69 -12.05 1.78 -6.10
CA ILE A 69 -10.93 0.85 -6.15
C ILE A 69 -9.91 1.16 -5.06
N LEU A 70 -9.54 2.42 -4.86
CA LEU A 70 -8.60 2.84 -3.84
C LEU A 70 -9.12 2.52 -2.43
N LYS A 71 -10.37 2.88 -2.12
CA LYS A 71 -11.01 2.57 -0.83
C LYS A 71 -11.08 1.07 -0.57
N ARG A 72 -11.42 0.29 -1.60
CA ARG A 72 -11.45 -1.17 -1.51
C ARG A 72 -10.07 -1.75 -1.23
N ALA A 73 -9.03 -1.19 -1.86
CA ALA A 73 -7.65 -1.58 -1.63
C ALA A 73 -7.20 -1.26 -0.19
N GLU A 74 -7.50 -0.07 0.31
CA GLU A 74 -7.22 0.32 1.71
C GLU A 74 -7.90 -0.62 2.72
N LYS A 75 -9.18 -0.92 2.50
CA LYS A 75 -9.93 -1.83 3.37
C LYS A 75 -9.30 -3.21 3.47
N ASN A 76 -8.59 -3.64 2.45
CA ASN A 76 -7.89 -4.93 2.40
C ASN A 76 -6.40 -4.84 2.79
N GLY A 77 -5.93 -3.71 3.26
CA GLY A 77 -4.55 -3.52 3.68
C GLY A 77 -3.55 -3.55 2.52
N PHE A 78 -3.97 -3.21 1.31
CA PHE A 78 -3.08 -3.15 0.17
C PHE A 78 -2.27 -1.85 0.15
N VAL A 79 -1.08 -1.94 -0.40
CA VAL A 79 -0.15 -0.82 -0.51
C VAL A 79 -0.36 -0.11 -1.84
N HIS A 80 -0.66 1.19 -1.79
CA HIS A 80 -0.69 2.02 -2.98
C HIS A 80 0.74 2.31 -3.44
N GLN A 81 1.02 2.06 -4.71
CA GLN A 81 2.31 2.38 -5.32
C GLN A 81 2.09 3.22 -6.57
N ILE A 82 2.76 4.34 -6.64
CA ILE A 82 2.80 5.20 -7.83
C ILE A 82 4.03 4.80 -8.64
N THR A 83 3.80 4.43 -9.89
CA THR A 83 4.88 3.96 -10.76
C THR A 83 5.37 5.09 -11.67
N ASN A 84 6.60 5.55 -11.46
CA ASN A 84 7.18 6.69 -12.15
C ASN A 84 8.44 6.32 -12.97
N ILE A 85 8.35 5.28 -13.78
CA ILE A 85 9.49 4.79 -14.57
C ILE A 85 9.95 5.83 -15.61
N ASP A 86 9.05 6.68 -16.08
CA ASP A 86 9.32 7.65 -17.14
C ASP A 86 9.83 9.01 -16.66
N GLY A 87 10.30 9.10 -15.40
CA GLY A 87 10.87 10.31 -14.84
C GLY A 87 9.99 11.00 -13.79
N GLU A 88 10.40 12.20 -13.37
CA GLU A 88 9.80 12.89 -12.22
C GLU A 88 8.37 13.38 -12.48
N ASP A 89 8.05 13.64 -13.74
CA ASP A 89 6.77 14.26 -14.13
C ASP A 89 5.76 13.31 -14.75
N LYS A 90 6.05 12.04 -14.82
CA LYS A 90 5.16 11.04 -15.41
C LYS A 90 5.02 9.83 -14.51
N ILE A 91 3.79 9.35 -14.45
CA ILE A 91 3.48 8.01 -13.95
C ILE A 91 2.71 7.27 -15.03
N PHE A 92 2.76 5.96 -15.01
CA PHE A 92 1.95 5.15 -15.92
C PHE A 92 0.85 4.37 -15.20
N ALA A 93 0.99 4.13 -13.90
CA ALA A 93 -0.02 3.39 -13.16
C ALA A 93 -0.04 3.75 -11.66
N ILE A 94 -1.19 3.51 -11.06
CA ILE A 94 -1.40 3.47 -9.63
C ILE A 94 -1.71 2.03 -9.28
N CYS A 95 -0.77 1.35 -8.64
CA CYS A 95 -0.90 -0.03 -8.23
C CYS A 95 -1.51 -0.13 -6.82
N ASN A 96 -2.33 -1.16 -6.61
CA ASN A 96 -2.91 -1.51 -5.31
C ASN A 96 -2.40 -2.90 -4.92
N CYS A 97 -1.28 -2.94 -4.24
CA CYS A 97 -0.43 -4.11 -4.11
C CYS A 97 -0.68 -4.89 -2.82
N ALA A 98 -1.03 -6.17 -2.95
CA ALA A 98 -0.99 -7.10 -1.83
C ALA A 98 0.47 -7.48 -1.53
N PRO A 99 0.98 -7.28 -0.31
CA PRO A 99 2.41 -7.48 0.01
C PRO A 99 2.92 -8.89 -0.26
N GLY A 100 2.13 -9.90 0.05
CA GLY A 100 2.50 -11.30 -0.18
C GLY A 100 2.43 -11.74 -1.65
N VAL A 101 1.92 -10.89 -2.55
CA VAL A 101 1.64 -11.22 -3.95
C VAL A 101 2.46 -10.36 -4.92
N CYS A 102 2.60 -9.06 -4.62
CA CYS A 102 3.29 -8.11 -5.48
C CYS A 102 4.77 -8.45 -5.63
N ASN A 103 5.24 -8.60 -6.88
CA ASN A 103 6.63 -8.93 -7.15
C ASN A 103 7.59 -7.89 -6.60
N ALA A 104 7.29 -6.59 -6.74
CA ALA A 104 8.13 -5.52 -6.22
C ALA A 104 8.24 -5.55 -4.69
N LEU A 105 7.12 -5.71 -3.98
CA LEU A 105 7.14 -5.76 -2.51
C LEU A 105 7.80 -7.04 -1.99
N ARG A 106 7.55 -8.19 -2.61
CA ARG A 106 8.20 -9.47 -2.24
C ARG A 106 9.70 -9.41 -2.44
N THR A 107 10.16 -8.88 -3.57
CA THR A 107 11.59 -8.73 -3.85
C THR A 107 12.26 -7.85 -2.80
N SER A 108 11.65 -6.74 -2.46
CA SER A 108 12.14 -5.85 -1.41
C SER A 108 12.26 -6.54 -0.05
N GLN A 109 11.27 -7.37 0.31
CA GLN A 109 11.29 -8.14 1.56
C GLN A 109 12.35 -9.26 1.55
N LEU A 110 12.44 -10.02 0.44
CA LEU A 110 13.36 -11.14 0.33
C LEU A 110 14.83 -10.71 0.39
N PHE A 111 15.16 -9.59 -0.23
CA PHE A 111 16.55 -9.12 -0.31
C PHE A 111 16.86 -8.02 0.72
N ASN A 112 15.90 -7.67 1.59
CA ASN A 112 16.04 -6.56 2.53
C ASN A 112 16.54 -5.27 1.83
N THR A 113 16.07 -5.03 0.62
CA THR A 113 16.45 -3.88 -0.19
C THR A 113 15.36 -2.81 -0.14
N PRO A 114 15.70 -1.53 -0.23
CA PRO A 114 14.71 -0.48 -0.40
C PRO A 114 13.86 -0.78 -1.63
N ASN A 115 12.55 -0.63 -1.51
CA ASN A 115 11.68 -0.69 -2.67
C ASN A 115 12.07 0.43 -3.66
N MET A 116 11.83 0.20 -4.95
CA MET A 116 12.08 1.20 -5.99
C MET A 116 11.23 2.46 -5.78
N SER A 117 10.10 2.32 -5.11
CA SER A 117 9.25 3.45 -4.69
C SER A 117 9.58 3.83 -3.25
N ARG A 118 10.22 4.97 -3.07
CA ARG A 118 10.46 5.55 -1.75
C ARG A 118 9.31 6.50 -1.40
N SER A 119 8.91 6.50 -0.14
CA SER A 119 7.99 7.52 0.38
C SER A 119 8.75 8.48 1.30
N ALA A 120 8.45 9.79 1.19
CA ALA A 120 8.88 10.79 2.15
C ALA A 120 8.03 10.79 3.42
N TYR A 121 6.94 10.03 3.46
CA TYR A 121 6.08 9.92 4.61
C TYR A 121 6.50 8.78 5.53
N VAL A 122 6.46 9.04 6.82
CA VAL A 122 6.69 8.05 7.87
C VAL A 122 5.41 7.93 8.69
N ALA A 123 4.93 6.70 8.86
CA ALA A 123 3.80 6.44 9.72
C ALA A 123 4.16 6.72 11.18
N SER A 124 3.34 7.47 11.87
CA SER A 124 3.49 7.75 13.30
C SER A 124 2.19 7.45 14.04
N VAL A 125 2.31 7.13 15.31
CA VAL A 125 1.17 6.88 16.20
C VAL A 125 1.06 8.02 17.19
N ASP A 126 -0.11 8.64 17.27
CA ASP A 126 -0.42 9.54 18.37
C ASP A 126 -0.59 8.74 19.66
N ALA A 127 0.41 8.82 20.53
CA ALA A 127 0.43 8.07 21.78
C ALA A 127 -0.70 8.47 22.72
N ALA A 128 -1.20 9.70 22.64
CA ALA A 128 -2.30 10.17 23.50
C ALA A 128 -3.64 9.54 23.10
N SER A 129 -3.86 9.40 21.80
CA SER A 129 -5.10 8.80 21.25
C SER A 129 -5.03 7.28 21.14
N CYS A 130 -3.86 6.68 21.28
CA CYS A 130 -3.67 5.25 21.13
C CYS A 130 -4.25 4.45 22.29
N VAL A 131 -5.18 3.57 22.02
CA VAL A 131 -5.80 2.67 23.01
C VAL A 131 -5.16 1.27 23.04
N ALA A 132 -4.04 1.06 22.33
CA ALA A 132 -3.30 -0.20 22.24
C ALA A 132 -4.17 -1.39 21.76
N CYS A 133 -5.15 -1.16 20.90
CA CYS A 133 -6.07 -2.21 20.41
C CYS A 133 -5.42 -3.23 19.47
N GLY A 134 -4.19 -3.03 19.00
CA GLY A 134 -3.48 -3.93 18.10
C GLY A 134 -3.88 -3.85 16.62
N ARG A 135 -4.88 -3.07 16.27
CA ARG A 135 -5.41 -3.01 14.89
C ARG A 135 -4.35 -2.62 13.86
N CYS A 136 -3.46 -1.69 14.21
CA CYS A 136 -2.35 -1.31 13.33
C CYS A 136 -1.36 -2.46 13.08
N VAL A 137 -1.20 -3.37 14.05
CA VAL A 137 -0.32 -4.55 13.90
C VAL A 137 -0.98 -5.57 12.98
N GLU A 138 -2.27 -5.81 13.17
CA GLU A 138 -3.07 -6.73 12.36
C GLU A 138 -3.10 -6.30 10.88
N PHE A 139 -3.29 -4.99 10.64
CA PHE A 139 -3.36 -4.44 9.29
C PHE A 139 -2.00 -4.14 8.66
N CYS A 140 -0.90 -4.21 9.41
CA CYS A 140 0.41 -3.88 8.85
C CYS A 140 0.91 -4.97 7.90
N PRO A 141 0.96 -4.71 6.60
CA PRO A 141 1.29 -5.73 5.62
C PRO A 141 2.75 -6.17 5.65
N THR A 142 3.61 -5.38 6.28
CA THR A 142 5.06 -5.63 6.35
C THR A 142 5.50 -6.12 7.74
N GLY A 143 4.58 -6.18 8.70
CA GLY A 143 4.91 -6.51 10.10
C GLY A 143 5.79 -5.46 10.80
N ALA A 144 5.88 -4.25 10.24
CA ALA A 144 6.65 -3.16 10.82
C ALA A 144 5.95 -2.56 12.06
N ALA A 145 4.62 -2.54 12.07
CA ALA A 145 3.86 -2.12 13.24
C ALA A 145 3.89 -3.22 14.30
N LYS A 146 4.25 -2.86 15.52
CA LYS A 146 4.29 -3.78 16.66
C LYS A 146 3.58 -3.15 17.85
N LEU A 147 2.95 -3.97 18.68
CA LEU A 147 2.47 -3.53 19.99
C LEU A 147 3.67 -3.27 20.87
N GLY A 148 3.85 -1.98 21.22
CA GLY A 148 4.76 -1.59 22.28
C GLY A 148 4.05 -1.51 23.62
N GLN A 149 4.80 -1.31 24.69
CA GLN A 149 4.22 -0.98 25.97
C GLN A 149 3.57 0.41 25.88
N LYS A 150 2.29 0.54 26.27
CA LYS A 150 1.65 1.83 26.42
C LYS A 150 2.26 2.53 27.60
N LEU A 151 2.75 3.74 27.40
CA LEU A 151 3.19 4.60 28.49
C LEU A 151 1.95 5.01 29.29
N CYS A 152 1.89 4.61 30.54
CA CYS A 152 0.85 5.07 31.43
C CYS A 152 1.22 6.46 31.97
N THR A 153 0.33 7.43 31.79
CA THR A 153 0.49 8.75 32.42
C THR A 153 -0.35 8.83 33.68
N LYS A 154 0.28 9.20 34.77
CA LYS A 154 -0.39 9.51 36.02
C LYS A 154 -0.03 10.94 36.42
N ASN A 155 -1.05 11.79 36.65
CA ASN A 155 -0.85 13.20 36.97
C ASN A 155 0.05 13.97 35.98
N GLY A 156 -0.07 13.68 34.68
CA GLY A 156 0.76 14.31 33.63
C GLY A 156 2.23 13.84 33.57
N LYS A 157 2.64 12.93 34.42
CA LYS A 157 3.97 12.29 34.36
C LYS A 157 3.85 10.94 33.71
N VAL A 158 4.79 10.64 32.83
CA VAL A 158 4.92 9.31 32.21
C VAL A 158 5.49 8.36 33.25
N GLU A 159 4.67 7.44 33.72
CA GLU A 159 5.13 6.34 34.55
C GLU A 159 5.31 5.10 33.68
N TYR A 160 6.52 4.61 33.58
CA TYR A 160 6.80 3.32 32.99
C TYR A 160 6.38 2.24 34.00
N PRO A 161 5.45 1.34 33.66
CA PRO A 161 5.29 0.14 34.48
C PRO A 161 6.63 -0.57 34.44
N ARG A 162 7.34 -0.62 35.56
CA ARG A 162 8.55 -1.42 35.73
C ARG A 162 8.13 -2.89 35.66
N GLN A 163 8.06 -3.42 34.46
CA GLN A 163 8.27 -4.85 34.30
C GLN A 163 9.78 -5.02 34.16
N GLU A 164 10.38 -5.67 35.12
CA GLU A 164 11.72 -6.18 34.97
C GLU A 164 11.70 -7.13 33.77
N LEU A 165 12.23 -6.66 32.65
CA LEU A 165 12.42 -7.51 31.49
C LEU A 165 13.36 -8.66 31.90
N PRO A 166 13.00 -9.91 31.67
CA PRO A 166 13.91 -11.03 31.90
C PRO A 166 15.25 -10.73 31.24
N ASP A 167 16.36 -11.04 31.91
CA ASP A 167 17.73 -10.74 31.46
C ASP A 167 18.06 -11.25 30.04
N LYS A 168 17.22 -12.10 29.48
CA LYS A 168 17.33 -12.59 28.08
C LYS A 168 16.80 -11.67 27.00
N VAL A 169 16.28 -10.50 27.36
CA VAL A 169 15.67 -9.53 26.43
C VAL A 169 16.40 -8.18 26.45
N LYS A 170 17.54 -8.10 27.10
CA LYS A 170 18.45 -6.94 27.06
C LYS A 170 19.35 -7.02 25.84
#